data_56e21c3eea6c0f1137a789896af9fd37
#
_entry.id   56e21c3eea6c0f1137a789896af9fd37
#
_cell.length_a   1.000
_cell.length_b   1.000
_cell.length_c   1.000
_cell.angle_alpha   90.00
_cell.angle_beta   90.00
_cell.angle_gamma   90.00
#
_symmetry.space_group_name_H-M   'P 1'
#
loop_
_entity.id
_entity.type
_entity.pdbx_description
1 polymer ?
#
loop_
_entity_poly.entity_id
_entity_poly.type
_entity_poly.pdbx_seq_one_letter_code
_entity_poly.pdbx_strand_id
1 'polypeptide(L)'
;MSYDEAEAKLQGLVDGALRAGLNGGEPPAEASVWEEICTDSNLAPTGEIYPTYTYHLPLEQLGPHREAFVERVAGYWEVQGLSLDPDDDMEGIDGLFATSSDGFAMEAFVNDRTGMFLVAGSGPCVDGQPAGFEEEIQ
;
A
#
# COMPACT_ATOMS: atom_id res chain seq x y z
N MET A 1 -15.25 2.07 10.83
CA MET A 1 -14.99 1.86 9.38
C MET A 1 -15.23 0.39 9.03
N SER A 2 -15.99 0.13 7.98
CA SER A 2 -16.19 -1.23 7.52
C SER A 2 -15.01 -1.69 6.67
N TYR A 3 -14.94 -2.99 6.41
CA TYR A 3 -13.91 -3.54 5.52
C TYR A 3 -13.98 -2.91 4.13
N ASP A 4 -15.19 -2.81 3.58
CA ASP A 4 -15.37 -2.26 2.24
C ASP A 4 -14.93 -0.79 2.18
N GLU A 5 -15.19 -0.03 3.22
CA GLU A 5 -14.74 1.36 3.29
C GLU A 5 -13.22 1.45 3.39
N ALA A 6 -12.62 0.57 4.19
CA ALA A 6 -11.17 0.53 4.33
C ALA A 6 -10.50 0.14 3.00
N GLU A 7 -11.05 -0.86 2.32
CA GLU A 7 -10.52 -1.30 1.04
C GLU A 7 -10.62 -0.20 -0.01
N ALA A 8 -11.77 0.48 -0.10
CA ALA A 8 -11.96 1.55 -1.06
C ALA A 8 -10.98 2.71 -0.82
N LYS A 9 -10.80 3.10 0.44
CA LYS A 9 -9.86 4.16 0.77
C LYS A 9 -8.42 3.75 0.45
N LEU A 10 -8.06 2.51 0.77
CA LEU A 10 -6.73 1.99 0.47
C LEU A 10 -6.45 2.00 -1.02
N GLN A 11 -7.40 1.54 -1.83
CA GLN A 11 -7.26 1.56 -3.28
C GLN A 11 -7.05 2.99 -3.78
N GLY A 12 -7.79 3.94 -3.26
CA GLY A 12 -7.63 5.34 -3.62
C GLY A 12 -6.24 5.87 -3.30
N LEU A 13 -5.71 5.51 -2.13
CA LEU A 13 -4.37 5.96 -1.71
C LEU A 13 -3.26 5.37 -2.58
N VAL A 14 -3.39 4.11 -2.97
CA VAL A 14 -2.38 3.46 -3.82
C VAL A 14 -2.51 3.91 -5.27
N ASP A 15 -3.72 3.89 -5.82
CA ASP A 15 -3.96 4.30 -7.20
C ASP A 15 -3.61 5.77 -7.42
N GLY A 16 -3.98 6.62 -6.47
CA GLY A 16 -3.65 8.04 -6.54
C GLY A 16 -2.14 8.28 -6.50
N ALA A 17 -1.43 7.52 -5.66
CA ALA A 17 0.03 7.61 -5.58
C ALA A 17 0.67 7.22 -6.91
N LEU A 18 0.18 6.14 -7.54
CA LEU A 18 0.70 5.72 -8.85
C LEU A 18 0.47 6.78 -9.92
N ARG A 19 -0.73 7.33 -9.98
CA ARG A 19 -1.03 8.38 -10.94
C ARG A 19 -0.17 9.60 -10.74
N ALA A 20 0.05 9.98 -9.49
CA ALA A 20 0.94 11.08 -9.16
C ALA A 20 2.38 10.77 -9.58
N GLY A 21 2.87 9.59 -9.25
CA GLY A 21 4.21 9.16 -9.61
C GLY A 21 4.44 9.09 -11.11
N LEU A 22 3.44 8.59 -11.83
CA LEU A 22 3.48 8.49 -13.29
C LEU A 22 3.13 9.80 -13.98
N ASN A 23 2.94 10.87 -13.21
CA ASN A 23 2.64 12.21 -13.71
C ASN A 23 1.37 12.22 -14.57
N GLY A 24 0.30 11.60 -14.06
CA GLY A 24 -0.97 11.53 -14.75
C GLY A 24 -1.14 10.34 -15.68
N GLY A 25 -0.15 9.47 -15.75
CA GLY A 25 -0.24 8.27 -16.57
C GLY A 25 -1.09 7.19 -15.92
N GLU A 26 -1.51 6.24 -16.72
CA GLU A 26 -2.30 5.11 -16.23
C GLU A 26 -1.41 4.06 -15.58
N PRO A 27 -1.86 3.40 -14.51
CA PRO A 27 -1.12 2.28 -13.96
C PRO A 27 -0.97 1.17 -15.01
N PRO A 28 0.24 0.62 -15.18
CA PRO A 28 0.49 -0.32 -16.27
C PRO A 28 -0.01 -1.74 -16.03
N ALA A 29 -0.33 -2.08 -14.79
CA ALA A 29 -0.72 -3.44 -14.44
C ALA A 29 -1.82 -3.43 -13.39
N GLU A 30 -2.43 -4.58 -13.21
CA GLU A 30 -3.43 -4.76 -12.17
C GLU A 30 -2.75 -4.92 -10.82
N ALA A 31 -3.39 -4.40 -9.80
CA ALA A 31 -2.92 -4.56 -8.44
C ALA A 31 -3.21 -5.96 -7.93
N SER A 32 -2.37 -6.42 -6.99
CA SER A 32 -2.68 -7.59 -6.19
C SER A 32 -3.46 -7.12 -4.96
N VAL A 33 -4.63 -7.68 -4.77
CA VAL A 33 -5.54 -7.31 -3.69
C VAL A 33 -5.86 -8.56 -2.88
N TRP A 34 -5.67 -8.50 -1.56
CA TRP A 34 -6.05 -9.62 -0.69
C TRP A 34 -6.31 -9.11 0.72
N GLU A 35 -6.89 -9.97 1.52
CA GLU A 35 -7.17 -9.69 2.91
C GLU A 35 -6.25 -10.51 3.82
N GLU A 36 -5.88 -9.91 4.94
CA GLU A 36 -5.04 -10.55 5.94
C GLU A 36 -5.78 -10.63 7.26
N ILE A 37 -5.46 -11.63 8.03
CA ILE A 37 -6.01 -11.82 9.37
C ILE A 37 -5.20 -11.00 10.36
N CYS A 38 -5.89 -10.22 11.20
CA CYS A 38 -5.24 -9.51 12.29
C CYS A 38 -4.97 -10.46 13.44
N THR A 39 -3.79 -10.33 14.04
CA THR A 39 -3.40 -11.18 15.15
C THR A 39 -3.00 -10.32 16.35
N ASP A 40 -3.07 -10.91 17.55
CA ASP A 40 -2.60 -10.26 18.76
C ASP A 40 -1.10 -10.51 18.96
N SER A 41 -0.58 -10.12 20.11
CA SER A 41 0.84 -10.27 20.43
C SER A 41 1.31 -11.72 20.50
N ASN A 42 0.37 -12.66 20.65
CA ASN A 42 0.66 -14.10 20.66
C ASN A 42 0.41 -14.74 19.31
N LEU A 43 0.21 -13.96 18.27
CA LEU A 43 -0.10 -14.41 16.93
C LEU A 43 -1.42 -15.16 16.80
N ALA A 44 -2.33 -14.95 17.74
CA ALA A 44 -3.67 -15.55 17.70
C ALA A 44 -4.62 -14.63 16.94
N PRO A 45 -5.52 -15.17 16.12
CA PRO A 45 -6.49 -14.34 15.40
C PRO A 45 -7.39 -13.56 16.36
N THR A 46 -7.61 -12.28 16.03
CA THR A 46 -8.46 -11.40 16.83
C THR A 46 -9.90 -11.36 16.35
N GLY A 47 -10.18 -11.94 15.19
CA GLY A 47 -11.49 -11.83 14.55
C GLY A 47 -11.60 -10.64 13.62
N GLU A 48 -10.56 -9.84 13.52
CA GLU A 48 -10.51 -8.72 12.60
C GLU A 48 -9.67 -9.06 11.38
N ILE A 49 -9.89 -8.32 10.31
CA ILE A 49 -9.13 -8.47 9.06
C ILE A 49 -8.75 -7.10 8.54
N TYR A 50 -7.74 -7.07 7.66
CA TYR A 50 -7.35 -5.82 7.00
C TYR A 50 -7.08 -6.06 5.51
N PRO A 51 -7.35 -5.06 4.66
CA PRO A 51 -7.05 -5.16 3.24
C PRO A 51 -5.60 -4.85 2.93
N THR A 52 -5.07 -5.49 1.89
CA THR A 52 -3.76 -5.16 1.31
C THR A 52 -3.93 -4.90 -0.17
N TYR A 53 -3.05 -4.06 -0.73
CA TYR A 53 -3.16 -3.63 -2.12
C TYR A 53 -1.77 -3.27 -2.62
N THR A 54 -1.29 -3.96 -3.65
CA THR A 54 0.08 -3.81 -4.11
C THR A 54 0.17 -3.74 -5.63
N TYR A 55 0.91 -2.74 -6.12
CA TYR A 55 1.31 -2.69 -7.53
C TYR A 55 2.80 -2.98 -7.64
N HIS A 56 3.15 -3.74 -8.68
CA HIS A 56 4.52 -4.01 -9.06
C HIS A 56 4.79 -3.35 -10.41
N LEU A 57 5.83 -2.51 -10.45
CA LEU A 57 6.21 -1.79 -11.66
C LEU A 57 7.62 -2.18 -12.06
N PRO A 58 7.88 -2.53 -13.32
CA PRO A 58 9.26 -2.74 -13.75
C PRO A 58 10.07 -1.47 -13.58
N LEU A 59 11.28 -1.58 -13.03
CA LEU A 59 12.14 -0.42 -12.81
C LEU A 59 12.45 0.32 -14.10
N GLU A 60 12.54 -0.40 -15.21
CA GLU A 60 12.82 0.22 -16.50
C GLU A 60 11.74 1.20 -16.95
N GLN A 61 10.49 1.03 -16.49
CA GLN A 61 9.42 1.98 -16.80
C GLN A 61 9.64 3.32 -16.13
N LEU A 62 10.31 3.33 -14.98
CA LEU A 62 10.63 4.56 -14.27
C LEU A 62 11.87 5.21 -14.84
N GLY A 63 12.76 4.41 -15.45
CA GLY A 63 13.99 4.87 -16.07
C GLY A 63 14.85 5.67 -15.11
N PRO A 64 15.47 6.76 -15.58
CA PRO A 64 16.31 7.61 -14.71
C PRO A 64 15.49 8.52 -13.79
N HIS A 65 14.17 8.47 -13.86
CA HIS A 65 13.30 9.39 -13.13
C HIS A 65 12.67 8.79 -11.88
N ARG A 66 13.20 7.68 -11.38
CA ARG A 66 12.60 7.01 -10.22
C ARG A 66 12.60 7.87 -8.96
N GLU A 67 13.59 8.75 -8.79
CA GLU A 67 13.60 9.67 -7.64
C GLU A 67 12.44 10.66 -7.72
N ALA A 68 12.19 11.20 -8.90
CA ALA A 68 11.05 12.10 -9.11
C ALA A 68 9.73 11.37 -8.90
N PHE A 69 9.66 10.11 -9.29
CA PHE A 69 8.48 9.29 -9.05
C PHE A 69 8.20 9.17 -7.55
N VAL A 70 9.22 8.82 -6.76
CA VAL A 70 9.09 8.69 -5.31
C VAL A 70 8.68 10.03 -4.67
N GLU A 71 9.28 11.13 -5.11
CA GLU A 71 8.93 12.46 -4.60
C GLU A 71 7.46 12.81 -4.86
N ARG A 72 6.95 12.47 -6.05
CA ARG A 72 5.55 12.72 -6.37
C ARG A 72 4.61 11.86 -5.55
N VAL A 73 4.97 10.61 -5.32
CA VAL A 73 4.20 9.71 -4.45
C VAL A 73 4.17 10.28 -3.03
N ALA A 74 5.32 10.71 -2.52
CA ALA A 74 5.42 11.32 -1.18
C ALA A 74 4.52 12.55 -1.07
N GLY A 75 4.58 13.43 -2.07
CA GLY A 75 3.75 14.64 -2.09
C GLY A 75 2.26 14.32 -2.09
N TYR A 76 1.87 13.30 -2.85
CA TYR A 76 0.47 12.89 -2.89
C TYR A 76 0.00 12.41 -1.51
N TRP A 77 0.79 11.54 -0.87
CA TRP A 77 0.41 11.02 0.45
C TRP A 77 0.37 12.12 1.51
N GLU A 78 1.30 13.09 1.45
CA GLU A 78 1.24 14.24 2.37
C GLU A 78 -0.06 15.02 2.20
N VAL A 79 -0.46 15.28 0.97
CA VAL A 79 -1.72 15.98 0.69
C VAL A 79 -2.91 15.21 1.24
N GLN A 80 -2.82 13.88 1.23
CA GLN A 80 -3.88 13.02 1.77
C GLN A 80 -3.84 12.91 3.30
N GLY A 81 -2.90 13.57 3.94
CA GLY A 81 -2.84 13.62 5.40
C GLY A 81 -2.00 12.54 6.05
N LEU A 82 -1.21 11.81 5.27
CA LEU A 82 -0.33 10.80 5.83
C LEU A 82 0.98 11.42 6.31
N SER A 83 1.55 10.82 7.35
CA SER A 83 2.87 11.21 7.85
C SER A 83 3.92 10.38 7.15
N LEU A 84 4.90 11.04 6.56
CA LEU A 84 5.98 10.37 5.85
C LEU A 84 7.10 10.00 6.81
N ASP A 85 7.64 8.81 6.60
CA ASP A 85 8.78 8.31 7.35
C ASP A 85 9.76 7.71 6.36
N PRO A 86 10.80 8.44 5.95
CA PRO A 86 11.79 7.90 5.03
C PRO A 86 12.51 6.72 5.68
N ASP A 87 12.69 5.66 4.91
CA ASP A 87 13.34 4.46 5.41
C ASP A 87 14.85 4.60 5.27
N ASP A 88 15.47 5.19 6.28
CA ASP A 88 16.92 5.41 6.30
C ASP A 88 17.71 4.14 6.61
N ASP A 89 17.02 3.09 7.04
CA ASP A 89 17.70 1.84 7.43
C ASP A 89 18.02 0.93 6.25
N MET A 90 17.48 1.23 5.09
CA MET A 90 17.68 0.41 3.90
C MET A 90 18.65 1.10 2.94
N GLU A 91 19.93 0.97 3.23
CA GLU A 91 20.97 1.55 2.39
C GLU A 91 20.85 1.10 0.93
N GLY A 92 20.89 2.06 0.02
CA GLY A 92 20.83 1.78 -1.41
C GLY A 92 19.44 1.48 -1.94
N ILE A 93 18.42 1.60 -1.11
CA ILE A 93 17.05 1.42 -1.53
C ILE A 93 16.30 2.74 -1.37
N ASP A 94 15.77 3.24 -2.47
CA ASP A 94 14.91 4.42 -2.44
C ASP A 94 13.55 3.95 -1.93
N GLY A 95 13.32 4.15 -0.65
CA GLY A 95 12.11 3.69 0.02
C GLY A 95 11.43 4.79 0.80
N LEU A 96 10.14 4.62 0.98
CA LEU A 96 9.29 5.59 1.65
C LEU A 96 8.18 4.85 2.38
N PHE A 97 7.95 5.21 3.63
CA PHE A 97 6.80 4.75 4.40
C PHE A 97 5.93 5.94 4.75
N ALA A 98 4.63 5.71 4.77
CA ALA A 98 3.67 6.74 5.18
C ALA A 98 2.57 6.07 6.01
N THR A 99 2.14 6.74 7.06
CA THR A 99 1.09 6.22 7.93
C THR A 99 0.03 7.28 8.18
N SER A 100 -1.20 6.84 8.41
CA SER A 100 -2.29 7.74 8.75
C SER A 100 -2.74 7.50 10.18
N SER A 101 -3.43 8.49 10.75
CA SER A 101 -3.97 8.37 12.10
C SER A 101 -5.09 7.34 12.21
N ASP A 102 -5.72 6.98 11.10
CA ASP A 102 -6.78 5.99 11.07
C ASP A 102 -6.30 4.58 10.66
N GLY A 103 -5.00 4.35 10.69
CA GLY A 103 -4.44 3.00 10.61
C GLY A 103 -4.00 2.51 9.24
N PHE A 104 -3.94 3.39 8.25
CA PHE A 104 -3.40 3.02 6.94
C PHE A 104 -1.88 3.11 6.97
N ALA A 105 -1.22 2.12 6.38
CA ALA A 105 0.23 2.08 6.25
C ALA A 105 0.58 1.86 4.78
N MET A 106 1.37 2.77 4.24
CA MET A 106 1.71 2.78 2.82
C MET A 106 3.22 2.65 2.66
N GLU A 107 3.64 2.02 1.57
CA GLU A 107 5.05 1.93 1.26
C GLU A 107 5.29 2.02 -0.24
N ALA A 108 6.43 2.61 -0.58
CA ALA A 108 6.90 2.66 -1.97
C ALA A 108 8.40 2.42 -1.93
N PHE A 109 8.89 1.41 -2.63
CA PHE A 109 10.32 1.11 -2.58
C PHE A 109 10.79 0.34 -3.82
N VAL A 110 12.11 0.43 -4.04
CA VAL A 110 12.79 -0.29 -5.10
C VAL A 110 13.26 -1.63 -4.56
N ASN A 111 12.95 -2.69 -5.29
CA ASN A 111 13.48 -4.01 -5.00
C ASN A 111 14.47 -4.38 -6.10
N ASP A 112 15.76 -4.22 -5.81
CA ASP A 112 16.81 -4.46 -6.80
C ASP A 112 16.95 -5.95 -7.17
N ARG A 113 16.54 -6.84 -6.29
CA ARG A 113 16.60 -8.28 -6.57
C ARG A 113 15.67 -8.69 -7.69
N THR A 114 14.48 -8.12 -7.71
CA THR A 114 13.45 -8.48 -8.68
C THR A 114 13.41 -7.52 -9.86
N GLY A 115 14.10 -6.38 -9.77
CA GLY A 115 14.03 -5.34 -10.78
C GLY A 115 12.68 -4.64 -10.79
N MET A 116 11.98 -4.61 -9.66
CA MET A 116 10.64 -4.05 -9.55
C MET A 116 10.60 -2.92 -8.56
N PHE A 117 9.69 -2.00 -8.82
CA PHE A 117 9.30 -0.96 -7.86
C PHE A 117 7.93 -1.32 -7.32
N LEU A 118 7.76 -1.24 -6.01
CA LEU A 118 6.49 -1.56 -5.37
C LEU A 118 5.84 -0.30 -4.83
N VAL A 119 4.54 -0.17 -5.08
CA VAL A 119 3.69 0.79 -4.37
C VAL A 119 2.60 -0.04 -3.73
N ALA A 120 2.55 -0.01 -2.41
CA ALA A 120 1.72 -0.92 -1.66
C ALA A 120 1.13 -0.25 -0.43
N GLY A 121 0.10 -0.86 0.12
CA GLY A 121 -0.45 -0.41 1.36
C GLY A 121 -1.32 -1.45 2.03
N SER A 122 -1.61 -1.19 3.30
CA SER A 122 -2.55 -1.99 4.09
C SER A 122 -3.48 -1.04 4.83
N GLY A 123 -4.71 -1.48 5.00
CA GLY A 123 -5.68 -0.74 5.79
C GLY A 123 -5.66 -1.16 7.25
N PRO A 124 -6.47 -0.51 8.08
CA PRO A 124 -6.57 -0.88 9.49
C PRO A 124 -7.29 -2.22 9.67
N CYS A 125 -7.06 -2.83 10.83
CA CYS A 125 -7.84 -3.99 11.25
C CYS A 125 -9.26 -3.55 11.52
N VAL A 126 -10.22 -4.20 10.91
CA VAL A 126 -11.64 -3.86 11.06
C VAL A 126 -12.45 -5.10 11.39
N ASP A 127 -13.54 -4.90 12.10
CA ASP A 127 -14.50 -5.96 12.36
C ASP A 127 -15.22 -6.31 11.07
N GLY A 128 -15.63 -7.53 11.00
CA GLY A 128 -16.41 -7.97 9.88
C GLY A 128 -15.63 -8.90 9.00
N GLN A 129 -16.36 -9.70 8.33
CA GLN A 129 -15.82 -10.69 7.44
C GLN A 129 -16.26 -10.33 6.05
N PRO A 130 -15.36 -10.49 5.06
CA PRO A 130 -15.77 -10.26 3.69
C PRO A 130 -16.96 -11.12 3.32
N ALA A 131 -17.69 -10.68 2.31
CA ALA A 131 -18.81 -11.47 1.82
C ALA A 131 -18.33 -12.86 1.44
N GLY A 132 -18.99 -13.88 1.97
CA GLY A 132 -18.64 -15.28 1.71
C GLY A 132 -17.69 -15.90 2.72
N PHE A 133 -17.04 -15.11 3.56
CA PHE A 133 -16.10 -15.65 4.54
C PHE A 133 -16.82 -16.53 5.57
N GLU A 134 -17.99 -16.14 6.00
CA GLU A 134 -18.76 -16.91 6.97
C GLU A 134 -19.18 -18.27 6.42
N GLU A 135 -19.41 -18.36 5.14
CA GLU A 135 -19.79 -19.61 4.48
C GLU A 135 -18.67 -20.64 4.52
N GLU A 136 -17.44 -20.18 4.51
CA GLU A 136 -16.29 -21.08 4.56
C GLU A 136 -16.08 -21.71 5.94
N ILE A 137 -16.57 -21.08 6.97
CA ILE A 137 -16.41 -21.54 8.35
C ILE A 137 -17.49 -22.54 8.71
N GLN A 138 -18.60 -22.46 8.06
CA GLN A 138 -19.72 -23.38 8.29
C GLN A 138 -19.54 -24.66 7.49
#